data_eeafa13975548ebaf11f1b29c6cb561a
#
_entry.id   eeafa13975548ebaf11f1b29c6cb561a
#
_cell.length_a   1.000
_cell.length_b   1.000
_cell.length_c   1.000
_cell.angle_alpha   90.00
_cell.angle_beta   90.00
_cell.angle_gamma   90.00
#
_symmetry.space_group_name_H-M   'P 1'
#
loop_
_entity.id
_entity.type
_entity.pdbx_description
1 polymer ?
#
loop_
_entity_poly.entity_id
_entity_poly.type
_entity_poly.pdbx_seq_one_letter_code
_entity_poly.pdbx_strand_id
1 'polypeptide(L)'
;MIHFTHNDLDALGCMLCVNTKYNNISKTYHTYYGDFSEQVQNILNDNDEHVMITDLCFGDHKDDLIKLIENKKAVILFDHHSYPKDFFTDLDTKPNFRRFINTTHCASTECFSKFKIDNDNLKFLIRMINIYDTWKQNDELFYNAQRLNKWFWTKNISELSEYLIKNDYCLPSNYLPSAQKIVDDDLEKMSEIEKTCLKQCGCVSFVFSHTCFNDIVIQQHKYRQAFVIGIYNNIYKVRVNQSWDFSENDLNELRMKVMGQIYGHPYAFTYKHEGDLTEECKRLGILLNNFVQEHSFLPF
;
A
#
# COMPACT_ATOMS: atom_id res chain seq x y z
N MET A 1 10.77 14.15 -18.65
CA MET A 1 10.98 13.23 -17.50
C MET A 1 9.83 12.24 -17.43
N ILE A 2 10.13 10.96 -17.28
CA ILE A 2 9.13 9.90 -17.06
C ILE A 2 8.77 9.84 -15.57
N HIS A 3 7.51 9.63 -15.26
CA HIS A 3 7.03 9.24 -13.93
C HIS A 3 6.59 7.77 -13.96
N PHE A 4 7.15 6.94 -13.07
CA PHE A 4 6.82 5.52 -12.93
C PHE A 4 6.27 5.26 -11.54
N THR A 5 5.03 4.77 -11.44
CA THR A 5 4.33 4.67 -10.17
C THR A 5 3.35 3.49 -10.13
N HIS A 6 2.91 3.11 -8.95
CA HIS A 6 1.82 2.16 -8.75
C HIS A 6 0.48 2.70 -9.31
N ASN A 7 -0.62 1.98 -9.11
CA ASN A 7 -1.95 2.38 -9.56
C ASN A 7 -2.97 2.30 -8.43
N ASP A 8 -2.66 2.95 -7.31
CA ASP A 8 -3.53 3.03 -6.15
C ASP A 8 -3.68 4.47 -5.63
N LEU A 9 -4.24 4.64 -4.44
CA LEU A 9 -4.50 5.97 -3.90
C LEU A 9 -3.21 6.71 -3.52
N ASP A 10 -2.15 6.01 -3.06
CA ASP A 10 -0.86 6.65 -2.76
C ASP A 10 -0.15 7.07 -4.05
N ALA A 11 -0.21 6.25 -5.09
CA ALA A 11 0.25 6.62 -6.42
C ALA A 11 -0.44 7.88 -6.96
N LEU A 12 -1.76 8.05 -6.75
CA LEU A 12 -2.45 9.31 -7.07
C LEU A 12 -1.82 10.49 -6.31
N GLY A 13 -1.60 10.35 -5.01
CA GLY A 13 -0.94 11.37 -4.19
C GLY A 13 0.46 11.73 -4.71
N CYS A 14 1.24 10.74 -5.10
CA CYS A 14 2.54 10.91 -5.75
C CYS A 14 2.43 11.68 -7.07
N MET A 15 1.48 11.31 -7.95
CA MET A 15 1.23 12.02 -9.22
C MET A 15 0.89 13.48 -8.99
N LEU A 16 0.04 13.79 -8.01
CA LEU A 16 -0.32 15.16 -7.67
C LEU A 16 0.92 15.95 -7.24
N CYS A 17 1.77 15.39 -6.37
CA CYS A 17 3.00 16.03 -5.93
C CYS A 17 3.99 16.25 -7.08
N VAL A 18 4.20 15.22 -7.92
CA VAL A 18 5.12 15.27 -9.06
C VAL A 18 4.67 16.30 -10.08
N ASN A 19 3.39 16.29 -10.48
CA ASN A 19 2.84 17.25 -11.44
C ASN A 19 2.80 18.69 -10.91
N THR A 20 2.65 18.87 -9.59
CA THR A 20 2.74 20.19 -8.95
C THR A 20 4.15 20.74 -9.00
N LYS A 21 5.14 19.88 -8.82
CA LYS A 21 6.55 20.28 -8.77
C LYS A 21 7.18 20.45 -10.15
N TYR A 22 6.80 19.62 -11.12
CA TYR A 22 7.46 19.52 -12.41
C TYR A 22 6.46 19.71 -13.56
N ASN A 23 6.78 20.65 -14.48
CA ASN A 23 5.94 20.95 -15.64
C ASN A 23 6.31 20.11 -16.88
N ASN A 24 7.32 19.24 -16.76
CA ASN A 24 7.93 18.53 -17.88
C ASN A 24 7.81 17.01 -17.77
N ILE A 25 6.76 16.53 -17.12
CA ILE A 25 6.43 15.10 -17.17
C ILE A 25 5.95 14.78 -18.58
N SER A 26 6.73 13.97 -19.28
CA SER A 26 6.43 13.56 -20.66
C SER A 26 5.42 12.43 -20.70
N LYS A 27 5.52 11.53 -19.73
CA LYS A 27 4.67 10.34 -19.64
C LYS A 27 4.64 9.78 -18.21
N THR A 28 3.50 9.26 -17.79
CA THR A 28 3.35 8.47 -16.57
C THR A 28 3.09 7.02 -16.94
N TYR A 29 3.91 6.12 -16.40
CA TYR A 29 3.71 4.68 -16.48
C TYR A 29 3.16 4.19 -15.15
N HIS A 30 2.04 3.50 -15.21
CA HIS A 30 1.44 2.81 -14.07
C HIS A 30 1.76 1.33 -14.15
N THR A 31 1.98 0.69 -13.00
CA THR A 31 2.20 -0.75 -12.95
C THR A 31 1.41 -1.39 -11.82
N TYR A 32 1.06 -2.64 -12.03
CA TYR A 32 0.77 -3.62 -11.01
C TYR A 32 1.94 -4.59 -10.92
N TYR A 33 2.10 -5.31 -9.82
CA TYR A 33 3.20 -6.27 -9.68
C TYR A 33 3.24 -7.36 -10.76
N GLY A 34 2.14 -7.60 -11.49
CA GLY A 34 2.06 -8.59 -12.56
C GLY A 34 2.66 -8.15 -13.91
N ASP A 35 2.78 -6.84 -14.15
CA ASP A 35 3.32 -6.28 -15.40
C ASP A 35 4.58 -5.42 -15.19
N PHE A 36 5.17 -5.50 -14.00
CA PHE A 36 6.26 -4.63 -13.55
C PHE A 36 7.44 -4.60 -14.53
N SER A 37 8.00 -5.77 -14.86
CA SER A 37 9.15 -5.86 -15.78
C SER A 37 8.82 -5.43 -17.21
N GLU A 38 7.57 -5.60 -17.65
CA GLU A 38 7.10 -5.09 -18.94
C GLU A 38 7.11 -3.56 -18.96
N GLN A 39 6.59 -2.92 -17.90
CA GLN A 39 6.62 -1.46 -17.80
C GLN A 39 8.03 -0.92 -17.73
N VAL A 40 8.95 -1.59 -17.02
CA VAL A 40 10.38 -1.22 -17.03
C VAL A 40 10.94 -1.29 -18.44
N GLN A 41 10.63 -2.33 -19.21
CA GLN A 41 11.09 -2.43 -20.60
C GLN A 41 10.51 -1.31 -21.49
N ASN A 42 9.25 -0.93 -21.29
CA ASN A 42 8.63 0.19 -21.98
C ASN A 42 9.35 1.52 -21.66
N ILE A 43 9.72 1.74 -20.38
CA ILE A 43 10.49 2.91 -19.94
C ILE A 43 11.90 2.91 -20.56
N LEU A 44 12.56 1.76 -20.66
CA LEU A 44 13.88 1.64 -21.26
C LEU A 44 13.86 2.03 -22.75
N ASN A 45 12.77 1.71 -23.46
CA ASN A 45 12.57 2.05 -24.86
C ASN A 45 12.11 3.50 -25.08
N ASP A 46 11.76 4.23 -24.03
CA ASP A 46 11.35 5.63 -24.11
C ASP A 46 12.61 6.54 -24.23
N ASN A 47 12.49 7.61 -25.03
CA ASN A 47 13.59 8.53 -25.28
C ASN A 47 13.93 9.45 -24.11
N ASP A 48 13.07 9.55 -23.10
CA ASP A 48 13.36 10.34 -21.90
C ASP A 48 14.44 9.66 -21.04
N GLU A 49 15.42 10.45 -20.66
CA GLU A 49 16.60 9.98 -19.94
C GLU A 49 16.48 10.13 -18.40
N HIS A 50 15.41 10.76 -17.91
CA HIS A 50 15.18 10.99 -16.50
C HIS A 50 13.92 10.26 -16.05
N VAL A 51 14.03 9.46 -14.99
CA VAL A 51 12.94 8.67 -14.43
C VAL A 51 12.75 9.01 -12.97
N MET A 52 11.53 9.40 -12.62
CA MET A 52 11.09 9.50 -11.24
C MET A 52 10.20 8.31 -10.94
N ILE A 53 10.56 7.56 -9.92
CA ILE A 53 9.84 6.37 -9.45
C ILE A 53 9.20 6.71 -8.12
N THR A 54 7.92 6.39 -7.95
CA THR A 54 7.23 6.63 -6.68
C THR A 54 6.34 5.44 -6.31
N ASP A 55 6.32 5.09 -5.03
CA ASP A 55 5.40 4.08 -4.47
C ASP A 55 5.52 2.72 -5.17
N LEU A 56 6.75 2.26 -5.40
CA LEU A 56 7.03 0.97 -6.02
C LEU A 56 8.10 0.20 -5.26
N CYS A 57 7.73 -0.99 -4.77
CA CYS A 57 8.64 -1.91 -4.12
C CYS A 57 9.46 -2.71 -5.13
N PHE A 58 10.76 -2.47 -5.16
CA PHE A 58 11.71 -3.23 -5.98
C PHE A 58 12.26 -4.49 -5.31
N GLY A 59 11.69 -4.93 -4.18
CA GLY A 59 12.21 -6.09 -3.43
C GLY A 59 12.53 -7.30 -4.30
N ASP A 60 11.57 -7.73 -5.13
CA ASP A 60 11.72 -8.85 -6.07
C ASP A 60 12.18 -8.40 -7.47
N HIS A 61 12.34 -7.11 -7.70
CA HIS A 61 12.63 -6.50 -9.00
C HIS A 61 13.96 -5.71 -9.00
N LYS A 62 14.93 -6.13 -8.18
CA LYS A 62 16.22 -5.42 -8.06
C LYS A 62 16.93 -5.27 -9.41
N ASP A 63 16.89 -6.31 -10.24
CA ASP A 63 17.51 -6.30 -11.57
C ASP A 63 16.86 -5.27 -12.50
N ASP A 64 15.56 -5.04 -12.38
CA ASP A 64 14.85 -4.04 -13.14
C ASP A 64 15.24 -2.62 -12.70
N LEU A 65 15.43 -2.38 -11.41
CA LEU A 65 15.97 -1.12 -10.90
C LEU A 65 17.42 -0.88 -11.41
N ILE A 66 18.25 -1.91 -11.40
CA ILE A 66 19.62 -1.84 -11.94
C ILE A 66 19.59 -1.45 -13.43
N LYS A 67 18.75 -2.10 -14.24
CA LYS A 67 18.59 -1.76 -15.66
C LYS A 67 18.20 -0.28 -15.87
N LEU A 68 17.27 0.23 -15.08
CA LEU A 68 16.90 1.65 -15.15
C LEU A 68 18.07 2.56 -14.82
N ILE A 69 18.82 2.28 -13.75
CA ILE A 69 19.98 3.08 -13.33
C ILE A 69 21.11 3.05 -14.39
N GLU A 70 21.32 1.89 -15.02
CA GLU A 70 22.39 1.73 -16.03
C GLU A 70 22.06 2.41 -17.37
N ASN A 71 20.79 2.55 -17.72
CA ASN A 71 20.35 3.03 -19.03
C ASN A 71 19.78 4.46 -19.02
N LYS A 72 19.52 5.06 -17.85
CA LYS A 72 18.96 6.41 -17.74
C LYS A 72 19.95 7.37 -17.09
N LYS A 73 19.93 8.64 -17.47
CA LYS A 73 20.84 9.69 -16.94
C LYS A 73 20.55 10.05 -15.48
N ALA A 74 19.30 9.91 -15.05
CA ALA A 74 18.92 10.12 -13.67
C ALA A 74 17.72 9.24 -13.29
N VAL A 75 17.83 8.57 -12.14
CA VAL A 75 16.76 7.78 -11.52
C VAL A 75 16.58 8.24 -10.08
N ILE A 76 15.37 8.65 -9.74
CA ILE A 76 15.02 9.09 -8.39
C ILE A 76 13.87 8.20 -7.89
N LEU A 77 14.05 7.57 -6.72
CA LEU A 77 13.06 6.69 -6.09
C LEU A 77 12.52 7.34 -4.81
N PHE A 78 11.20 7.50 -4.73
CA PHE A 78 10.45 7.80 -3.52
C PHE A 78 9.60 6.58 -3.16
N ASP A 79 9.85 6.01 -1.98
CA ASP A 79 9.11 4.80 -1.58
C ASP A 79 8.99 4.71 -0.07
N HIS A 80 8.11 3.84 0.40
CA HIS A 80 7.85 3.63 1.81
C HIS A 80 7.88 2.13 2.20
N HIS A 81 8.12 1.26 1.25
CA HIS A 81 8.24 -0.17 1.51
C HIS A 81 9.53 -0.53 2.26
N SER A 82 9.47 -1.62 3.01
CA SER A 82 10.64 -2.18 3.69
C SER A 82 11.50 -2.96 2.71
N TYR A 83 12.82 -2.75 2.80
CA TYR A 83 13.82 -3.44 1.98
C TYR A 83 14.82 -4.21 2.87
N PRO A 84 15.43 -5.29 2.36
CA PRO A 84 16.58 -5.91 3.03
C PRO A 84 17.68 -4.88 3.28
N LYS A 85 18.39 -5.01 4.42
CA LYS A 85 19.39 -4.03 4.88
C LYS A 85 20.41 -3.63 3.80
N ASP A 86 20.86 -4.59 3.00
CA ASP A 86 21.92 -4.38 2.01
C ASP A 86 21.38 -4.19 0.59
N PHE A 87 20.06 -4.01 0.44
CA PHE A 87 19.42 -3.93 -0.88
C PHE A 87 20.02 -2.82 -1.76
N PHE A 88 20.25 -1.64 -1.19
CA PHE A 88 20.71 -0.45 -1.92
C PHE A 88 22.22 -0.22 -1.87
N THR A 89 23.02 -1.05 -1.18
CA THR A 89 24.44 -0.78 -0.93
C THR A 89 25.22 -0.47 -2.20
N ASP A 90 25.08 -1.27 -3.25
CA ASP A 90 25.77 -1.05 -4.54
C ASP A 90 25.11 0.07 -5.35
N LEU A 91 23.80 0.26 -5.23
CA LEU A 91 23.04 1.25 -5.97
C LEU A 91 23.32 2.68 -5.48
N ASP A 92 23.50 2.85 -4.17
CA ASP A 92 23.83 4.16 -3.57
C ASP A 92 25.19 4.72 -4.03
N THR A 93 26.06 3.87 -4.58
CA THR A 93 27.34 4.30 -5.19
C THR A 93 27.18 4.92 -6.59
N LYS A 94 26.03 4.73 -7.23
CA LYS A 94 25.79 5.22 -8.59
C LYS A 94 25.47 6.73 -8.58
N PRO A 95 26.21 7.56 -9.32
CA PRO A 95 26.05 9.02 -9.25
C PRO A 95 24.72 9.53 -9.80
N ASN A 96 24.07 8.75 -10.65
CA ASN A 96 22.79 9.07 -11.29
C ASN A 96 21.57 8.49 -10.55
N PHE A 97 21.76 7.85 -9.39
CA PHE A 97 20.68 7.32 -8.55
C PHE A 97 20.54 8.13 -7.27
N ARG A 98 19.29 8.39 -6.89
CA ARG A 98 18.90 8.96 -5.58
C ARG A 98 17.66 8.26 -5.08
N ARG A 99 17.60 8.02 -3.78
CA ARG A 99 16.42 7.43 -3.14
C ARG A 99 16.01 8.21 -1.88
N PHE A 100 14.71 8.20 -1.63
CA PHE A 100 14.06 8.72 -0.44
C PHE A 100 13.11 7.64 0.05
N ILE A 101 13.53 6.86 1.05
CA ILE A 101 12.77 5.74 1.60
C ILE A 101 12.40 6.09 3.04
N ASN A 102 11.10 6.01 3.36
CA ASN A 102 10.63 6.26 4.71
C ASN A 102 9.42 5.37 5.02
N THR A 103 9.60 4.39 5.88
CA THR A 103 8.57 3.39 6.23
C THR A 103 7.54 3.89 7.26
N THR A 104 7.66 5.13 7.77
CA THR A 104 6.74 5.67 8.78
C THR A 104 5.52 6.35 8.20
N HIS A 105 5.55 6.66 6.90
CA HIS A 105 4.46 7.28 6.16
C HIS A 105 4.50 6.86 4.69
N CYS A 106 3.42 7.08 3.97
CA CYS A 106 3.29 6.70 2.56
C CYS A 106 4.20 7.52 1.62
N ALA A 107 4.43 7.03 0.40
CA ALA A 107 5.35 7.65 -0.57
C ALA A 107 4.92 9.06 -0.97
N SER A 108 3.64 9.34 -1.11
CA SER A 108 3.14 10.68 -1.43
C SER A 108 3.45 11.70 -0.34
N THR A 109 3.47 11.30 0.93
CA THR A 109 3.89 12.16 2.05
C THR A 109 5.39 12.52 1.93
N GLU A 110 6.23 11.56 1.57
CA GLU A 110 7.65 11.81 1.33
C GLU A 110 7.85 12.77 0.13
N CYS A 111 7.15 12.55 -0.98
CA CYS A 111 7.13 13.46 -2.14
C CYS A 111 6.71 14.87 -1.76
N PHE A 112 5.58 15.03 -1.05
CA PHE A 112 5.06 16.32 -0.62
C PHE A 112 6.09 17.10 0.20
N SER A 113 6.70 16.42 1.18
CA SER A 113 7.72 17.00 2.06
C SER A 113 8.99 17.41 1.31
N LYS A 114 9.57 16.52 0.50
CA LYS A 114 10.83 16.76 -0.21
C LYS A 114 10.69 17.83 -1.30
N PHE A 115 9.52 17.89 -1.96
CA PHE A 115 9.26 18.92 -2.96
C PHE A 115 8.93 20.28 -2.34
N LYS A 116 8.71 20.33 -1.02
CA LYS A 116 8.35 21.54 -0.27
C LYS A 116 7.12 22.23 -0.88
N ILE A 117 6.09 21.43 -1.15
CA ILE A 117 4.84 21.97 -1.71
C ILE A 117 4.10 22.74 -0.63
N ASP A 118 3.67 23.95 -0.96
CA ASP A 118 2.89 24.83 -0.09
C ASP A 118 1.47 24.98 -0.65
N ASN A 119 0.61 24.01 -0.30
CA ASN A 119 -0.80 24.01 -0.66
C ASN A 119 -1.59 23.21 0.40
N ASP A 120 -2.49 23.87 1.10
CA ASP A 120 -3.23 23.29 2.21
C ASP A 120 -4.24 22.22 1.77
N ASN A 121 -4.87 22.36 0.61
CA ASN A 121 -5.82 21.38 0.09
C ASN A 121 -5.08 20.08 -0.28
N LEU A 122 -3.94 20.19 -0.97
CA LEU A 122 -3.12 19.02 -1.27
C LEU A 122 -2.56 18.38 0.01
N LYS A 123 -2.11 19.18 0.97
CA LYS A 123 -1.63 18.71 2.26
C LYS A 123 -2.70 17.88 3.00
N PHE A 124 -3.95 18.37 3.00
CA PHE A 124 -5.06 17.64 3.61
C PHE A 124 -5.36 16.32 2.88
N LEU A 125 -5.34 16.33 1.55
CA LEU A 125 -5.55 15.15 0.73
C LEU A 125 -4.45 14.10 0.99
N ILE A 126 -3.17 14.51 0.99
CA ILE A 126 -2.02 13.65 1.31
C ILE A 126 -2.13 13.09 2.74
N ARG A 127 -2.60 13.87 3.71
CA ARG A 127 -2.86 13.36 5.07
C ARG A 127 -3.88 12.21 5.05
N MET A 128 -4.99 12.35 4.34
CA MET A 128 -6.00 11.28 4.22
C MET A 128 -5.43 10.04 3.54
N ILE A 129 -4.67 10.23 2.46
CA ILE A 129 -3.98 9.13 1.76
C ILE A 129 -3.08 8.37 2.73
N ASN A 130 -2.21 9.08 3.45
CA ASN A 130 -1.30 8.50 4.43
C ASN A 130 -2.01 7.73 5.55
N ILE A 131 -3.12 8.24 6.06
CA ILE A 131 -3.91 7.57 7.10
C ILE A 131 -4.42 6.22 6.60
N TYR A 132 -4.92 6.16 5.37
CA TYR A 132 -5.46 4.92 4.81
C TYR A 132 -4.36 3.95 4.43
N ASP A 133 -3.34 4.41 3.74
CA ASP A 133 -2.25 3.60 3.23
C ASP A 133 -1.44 2.93 4.35
N THR A 134 -1.09 3.70 5.38
CA THR A 134 -0.41 3.18 6.57
C THR A 134 -1.37 2.58 7.62
N TRP A 135 -2.66 2.44 7.28
CA TRP A 135 -3.70 1.76 8.05
C TRP A 135 -3.90 2.32 9.48
N LYS A 136 -3.89 3.65 9.66
CA LYS A 136 -4.02 4.34 10.96
C LYS A 136 -5.48 4.36 11.46
N GLN A 137 -6.02 3.22 11.86
CA GLN A 137 -7.43 3.05 12.26
C GLN A 137 -7.86 3.94 13.45
N ASN A 138 -6.91 4.34 14.30
CA ASN A 138 -7.18 5.19 15.47
C ASN A 138 -7.22 6.69 15.15
N ASP A 139 -6.89 7.09 13.90
CA ASP A 139 -7.00 8.49 13.47
C ASP A 139 -8.46 8.88 13.25
N GLU A 140 -8.85 10.06 13.70
CA GLU A 140 -10.23 10.60 13.57
C GLU A 140 -10.72 10.68 12.11
N LEU A 141 -9.79 10.81 11.15
CA LEU A 141 -10.08 10.88 9.72
C LEU A 141 -10.04 9.51 9.02
N PHE A 142 -9.80 8.41 9.72
CA PHE A 142 -9.65 7.09 9.09
C PHE A 142 -10.86 6.71 8.22
N TYR A 143 -12.09 6.93 8.71
CA TYR A 143 -13.29 6.64 7.92
C TYR A 143 -13.42 7.53 6.68
N ASN A 144 -12.98 8.78 6.77
CA ASN A 144 -12.96 9.68 5.58
C ASN A 144 -11.91 9.21 4.57
N ALA A 145 -10.74 8.79 5.06
CA ALA A 145 -9.67 8.20 4.23
C ALA A 145 -10.11 6.88 3.57
N GLN A 146 -10.83 6.02 4.28
CA GLN A 146 -11.42 4.80 3.74
C GLN A 146 -12.45 5.10 2.62
N ARG A 147 -13.35 6.09 2.85
CA ARG A 147 -14.30 6.54 1.82
C ARG A 147 -13.58 7.07 0.59
N LEU A 148 -12.51 7.84 0.79
CA LEU A 148 -11.70 8.36 -0.30
C LEU A 148 -11.11 7.23 -1.13
N ASN A 149 -10.53 6.22 -0.50
CA ASN A 149 -9.98 5.07 -1.20
C ASN A 149 -11.05 4.28 -1.96
N LYS A 150 -12.22 4.00 -1.36
CA LYS A 150 -13.32 3.32 -2.04
C LYS A 150 -13.80 4.10 -3.27
N TRP A 151 -13.97 5.41 -3.13
CA TRP A 151 -14.38 6.27 -4.23
C TRP A 151 -13.31 6.37 -5.32
N PHE A 152 -12.01 6.43 -4.95
CA PHE A 152 -10.89 6.41 -5.88
C PHE A 152 -10.96 5.22 -6.83
N TRP A 153 -11.23 4.01 -6.34
CA TRP A 153 -11.32 2.80 -7.17
C TRP A 153 -12.46 2.80 -8.19
N THR A 154 -13.36 3.77 -8.14
CA THR A 154 -14.38 3.99 -9.18
C THR A 154 -13.95 4.97 -10.27
N LYS A 155 -12.72 5.49 -10.21
CA LYS A 155 -12.20 6.54 -11.09
C LYS A 155 -11.02 6.06 -11.92
N ASN A 156 -10.80 6.74 -13.05
CA ASN A 156 -9.54 6.67 -13.76
C ASN A 156 -8.53 7.57 -13.05
N ILE A 157 -7.35 7.05 -12.71
CA ILE A 157 -6.34 7.76 -11.92
C ILE A 157 -5.82 9.02 -12.65
N SER A 158 -5.60 8.94 -13.96
CA SER A 158 -5.09 10.06 -14.76
C SER A 158 -6.12 11.20 -14.84
N GLU A 159 -7.37 10.85 -15.16
CA GLU A 159 -8.48 11.83 -15.23
C GLU A 159 -8.72 12.48 -13.87
N LEU A 160 -8.64 11.70 -12.78
CA LEU A 160 -8.80 12.22 -11.43
C LEU A 160 -7.65 13.14 -11.05
N SER A 161 -6.42 12.81 -11.40
CA SER A 161 -5.25 13.66 -11.17
C SER A 161 -5.39 15.00 -11.88
N GLU A 162 -5.75 15.00 -13.16
CA GLU A 162 -6.00 16.23 -13.95
C GLU A 162 -7.12 17.07 -13.34
N TYR A 163 -8.22 16.44 -12.95
CA TYR A 163 -9.33 17.12 -12.28
C TYR A 163 -8.88 17.81 -10.99
N LEU A 164 -8.17 17.09 -10.11
CA LEU A 164 -7.74 17.62 -8.82
C LEU A 164 -6.77 18.80 -8.98
N ILE A 165 -5.80 18.70 -9.87
CA ILE A 165 -4.86 19.80 -10.17
C ILE A 165 -5.63 21.03 -10.65
N LYS A 166 -6.56 20.86 -11.59
CA LYS A 166 -7.36 21.95 -12.15
C LYS A 166 -8.29 22.64 -11.14
N ASN A 167 -8.70 21.90 -10.10
CA ASN A 167 -9.63 22.37 -9.07
C ASN A 167 -8.94 22.59 -7.71
N ASP A 168 -7.66 22.95 -7.73
CA ASP A 168 -6.88 23.25 -6.52
C ASP A 168 -6.98 22.12 -5.47
N TYR A 169 -6.91 20.85 -5.95
CA TYR A 169 -6.98 19.61 -5.16
C TYR A 169 -8.28 19.42 -4.37
N CYS A 170 -9.31 20.19 -4.66
CA CYS A 170 -10.63 20.01 -4.08
C CYS A 170 -11.35 18.81 -4.69
N LEU A 171 -11.89 17.96 -3.85
CA LEU A 171 -12.75 16.84 -4.28
C LEU A 171 -14.06 17.37 -4.87
N PRO A 172 -14.66 16.71 -5.87
CA PRO A 172 -15.90 17.17 -6.50
C PRO A 172 -17.06 17.21 -5.49
N SER A 173 -18.02 18.11 -5.71
CA SER A 173 -19.16 18.32 -4.81
C SER A 173 -20.01 17.06 -4.55
N ASN A 174 -20.04 16.14 -5.53
CA ASN A 174 -20.74 14.86 -5.42
C ASN A 174 -19.89 13.74 -4.77
N TYR A 175 -18.65 14.05 -4.33
CA TYR A 175 -17.76 13.05 -3.73
C TYR A 175 -18.41 12.37 -2.52
N LEU A 176 -18.84 13.14 -1.52
CA LEU A 176 -19.38 12.58 -0.27
C LEU A 176 -20.61 11.69 -0.49
N PRO A 177 -21.64 12.09 -1.23
CA PRO A 177 -22.77 11.21 -1.52
C PRO A 177 -22.38 9.94 -2.28
N SER A 178 -21.49 10.07 -3.28
CA SER A 178 -21.03 8.92 -4.06
C SER A 178 -20.21 7.94 -3.21
N ALA A 179 -19.30 8.43 -2.39
CA ALA A 179 -18.49 7.62 -1.49
C ALA A 179 -19.36 6.93 -0.41
N GLN A 180 -20.34 7.64 0.15
CA GLN A 180 -21.26 7.05 1.13
C GLN A 180 -22.08 5.91 0.53
N LYS A 181 -22.61 6.09 -0.68
CA LYS A 181 -23.35 5.01 -1.37
C LYS A 181 -22.51 3.73 -1.52
N ILE A 182 -21.22 3.87 -1.89
CA ILE A 182 -20.32 2.70 -2.02
C ILE A 182 -20.17 2.00 -0.66
N VAL A 183 -20.03 2.77 0.43
CA VAL A 183 -19.92 2.21 1.78
C VAL A 183 -21.21 1.47 2.16
N ASP A 184 -22.38 2.04 1.88
CA ASP A 184 -23.66 1.44 2.21
C ASP A 184 -23.88 0.12 1.42
N ASP A 185 -23.57 0.12 0.12
CA ASP A 185 -23.61 -1.07 -0.75
C ASP A 185 -22.67 -2.20 -0.24
N ASP A 186 -21.50 -1.83 0.29
CA ASP A 186 -20.54 -2.78 0.86
C ASP A 186 -20.99 -3.33 2.20
N LEU A 187 -21.64 -2.52 3.06
CA LEU A 187 -22.22 -2.98 4.33
C LEU A 187 -23.31 -4.03 4.14
N GLU A 188 -24.15 -3.86 3.10
CA GLU A 188 -25.16 -4.89 2.76
C GLU A 188 -24.53 -6.24 2.40
N LYS A 189 -23.44 -6.22 1.61
CA LYS A 189 -22.72 -7.44 1.20
C LYS A 189 -21.96 -8.08 2.36
N MET A 190 -21.44 -7.29 3.28
CA MET A 190 -20.58 -7.74 4.37
C MET A 190 -21.24 -8.80 5.25
N SER A 191 -22.52 -8.64 5.59
CA SER A 191 -23.26 -9.59 6.42
C SER A 191 -23.33 -11.00 5.81
N GLU A 192 -23.42 -11.11 4.49
CA GLU A 192 -23.44 -12.39 3.79
C GLU A 192 -22.03 -13.02 3.75
N ILE A 193 -21.01 -12.21 3.48
CA ILE A 193 -19.62 -12.66 3.45
C ILE A 193 -19.19 -13.17 4.83
N GLU A 194 -19.56 -12.49 5.91
CA GLU A 194 -19.24 -12.93 7.27
C GLU A 194 -19.82 -14.30 7.59
N LYS A 195 -21.04 -14.57 7.15
CA LYS A 195 -21.69 -15.88 7.37
C LYS A 195 -21.05 -17.01 6.58
N THR A 196 -20.63 -16.74 5.35
CA THR A 196 -20.24 -17.78 4.38
C THR A 196 -18.73 -17.92 4.25
N CYS A 197 -17.97 -16.84 4.40
CA CYS A 197 -16.57 -16.76 4.06
C CYS A 197 -15.65 -16.45 5.26
N LEU A 198 -16.17 -16.22 6.46
CA LEU A 198 -15.36 -15.93 7.66
C LEU A 198 -15.16 -17.19 8.49
N LYS A 199 -13.91 -17.50 8.86
CA LYS A 199 -13.53 -18.53 9.83
C LYS A 199 -12.62 -17.94 10.90
N GLN A 200 -12.84 -18.29 12.15
CA GLN A 200 -12.03 -17.83 13.28
C GLN A 200 -11.24 -18.97 13.90
N CYS A 201 -10.00 -18.66 14.30
CA CYS A 201 -9.09 -19.57 14.99
C CYS A 201 -8.38 -18.78 16.10
N GLY A 202 -8.91 -18.80 17.32
CA GLY A 202 -8.40 -18.00 18.43
C GLY A 202 -8.48 -16.49 18.13
N CYS A 203 -7.34 -15.80 18.18
CA CYS A 203 -7.25 -14.37 17.88
C CYS A 203 -7.00 -14.06 16.38
N VAL A 204 -7.15 -15.07 15.50
CA VAL A 204 -6.94 -14.93 14.05
C VAL A 204 -8.26 -15.17 13.32
N SER A 205 -8.63 -14.28 12.42
CA SER A 205 -9.77 -14.43 11.51
C SER A 205 -9.30 -14.62 10.07
N PHE A 206 -9.82 -15.63 9.40
CA PHE A 206 -9.58 -15.90 7.98
C PHE A 206 -10.80 -15.52 7.15
N VAL A 207 -10.63 -14.71 6.13
CA VAL A 207 -11.68 -14.22 5.24
C VAL A 207 -11.42 -14.75 3.84
N PHE A 208 -12.26 -15.65 3.37
CA PHE A 208 -12.15 -16.28 2.04
C PHE A 208 -12.91 -15.46 0.98
N SER A 209 -12.76 -14.15 1.02
CA SER A 209 -13.36 -13.22 0.08
C SER A 209 -12.45 -12.03 -0.14
N HIS A 210 -12.39 -11.55 -1.36
CA HIS A 210 -11.72 -10.29 -1.68
C HIS A 210 -12.66 -9.09 -1.49
N THR A 211 -13.96 -9.31 -1.62
CA THR A 211 -14.99 -8.26 -1.49
C THR A 211 -15.13 -7.85 -0.04
N CYS A 212 -15.22 -6.57 0.23
CA CYS A 212 -15.40 -5.97 1.56
C CYS A 212 -14.35 -6.37 2.60
N PHE A 213 -13.17 -6.86 2.18
CA PHE A 213 -12.15 -7.36 3.11
C PHE A 213 -11.79 -6.32 4.18
N ASN A 214 -11.48 -5.08 3.78
CA ASN A 214 -11.08 -4.04 4.74
C ASN A 214 -12.21 -3.65 5.71
N ASP A 215 -13.47 -3.75 5.30
CA ASP A 215 -14.63 -3.49 6.18
C ASP A 215 -14.78 -4.59 7.22
N ILE A 216 -14.63 -5.84 6.80
CA ILE A 216 -14.61 -7.01 7.69
C ILE A 216 -13.44 -6.89 8.68
N VAL A 217 -12.25 -6.46 8.22
CA VAL A 217 -11.10 -6.21 9.11
C VAL A 217 -11.47 -5.24 10.23
N ILE A 218 -12.06 -4.10 9.89
CA ILE A 218 -12.44 -3.07 10.87
C ILE A 218 -13.40 -3.66 11.91
N GLN A 219 -14.38 -4.45 11.47
CA GLN A 219 -15.33 -5.09 12.36
C GLN A 219 -14.67 -6.17 13.22
N GLN A 220 -13.83 -7.03 12.64
CA GLN A 220 -13.12 -8.08 13.39
C GLN A 220 -12.16 -7.50 14.42
N HIS A 221 -11.50 -6.38 14.12
CA HIS A 221 -10.68 -5.67 15.09
C HIS A 221 -11.48 -5.14 16.29
N LYS A 222 -12.72 -4.69 16.09
CA LYS A 222 -13.63 -4.35 17.19
C LYS A 222 -13.96 -5.56 18.07
N TYR A 223 -13.98 -6.76 17.51
CA TYR A 223 -14.15 -8.02 18.25
C TYR A 223 -12.83 -8.56 18.82
N ARG A 224 -11.79 -7.72 18.90
CA ARG A 224 -10.47 -8.05 19.47
C ARG A 224 -9.71 -9.14 18.73
N GLN A 225 -9.98 -9.38 17.46
CA GLN A 225 -9.10 -10.20 16.66
C GLN A 225 -7.76 -9.50 16.46
N ALA A 226 -6.65 -10.21 16.69
CA ALA A 226 -5.30 -9.68 16.52
C ALA A 226 -4.91 -9.57 15.06
N PHE A 227 -5.21 -10.64 14.32
CA PHE A 227 -4.92 -10.75 12.90
C PHE A 227 -6.20 -11.05 12.11
N VAL A 228 -6.38 -10.36 11.00
CA VAL A 228 -7.40 -10.67 10.00
C VAL A 228 -6.70 -10.94 8.67
N ILE A 229 -6.92 -12.11 8.11
CA ILE A 229 -6.23 -12.61 6.93
C ILE A 229 -7.23 -12.81 5.81
N GLY A 230 -7.15 -11.97 4.79
CA GLY A 230 -7.89 -12.13 3.54
C GLY A 230 -7.13 -13.07 2.60
N ILE A 231 -7.81 -14.07 2.06
CA ILE A 231 -7.21 -15.10 1.21
C ILE A 231 -7.83 -15.05 -0.17
N TYR A 232 -6.97 -14.84 -1.16
CA TYR A 232 -7.35 -14.83 -2.57
C TYR A 232 -6.19 -15.29 -3.45
N ASN A 233 -6.39 -16.31 -4.27
CA ASN A 233 -5.39 -16.84 -5.22
C ASN A 233 -4.00 -17.07 -4.60
N ASN A 234 -3.94 -17.77 -3.45
CA ASN A 234 -2.71 -18.03 -2.69
C ASN A 234 -1.98 -16.78 -2.18
N ILE A 235 -2.65 -15.64 -2.21
CA ILE A 235 -2.19 -14.40 -1.60
C ILE A 235 -2.96 -14.20 -0.29
N TYR A 236 -2.23 -14.02 0.79
CA TYR A 236 -2.75 -13.80 2.14
C TYR A 236 -2.51 -12.34 2.51
N LYS A 237 -3.55 -11.51 2.44
CA LYS A 237 -3.50 -10.11 2.89
C LYS A 237 -3.74 -10.06 4.38
N VAL A 238 -2.74 -9.70 5.15
CA VAL A 238 -2.81 -9.65 6.60
C VAL A 238 -3.03 -8.22 7.08
N ARG A 239 -3.94 -8.05 8.03
CA ARG A 239 -4.14 -6.81 8.77
C ARG A 239 -4.00 -7.09 10.26
N VAL A 240 -3.16 -6.31 10.93
CA VAL A 240 -2.91 -6.41 12.37
C VAL A 240 -3.72 -5.34 13.10
N ASN A 241 -4.32 -5.71 14.21
CA ASN A 241 -5.09 -4.78 15.03
C ASN A 241 -4.16 -3.75 15.68
N GLN A 242 -4.41 -2.48 15.47
CA GLN A 242 -3.58 -1.38 15.99
C GLN A 242 -3.69 -1.17 17.52
N SER A 243 -4.62 -1.82 18.18
CA SER A 243 -4.61 -1.87 19.65
C SER A 243 -3.48 -2.75 20.20
N TRP A 244 -2.76 -3.45 19.33
CA TRP A 244 -1.61 -4.30 19.62
C TRP A 244 -0.36 -3.56 19.19
N ASP A 245 0.62 -3.46 20.05
CA ASP A 245 1.89 -2.78 19.75
C ASP A 245 2.78 -3.68 18.87
N PHE A 246 2.40 -3.80 17.59
CA PHE A 246 3.08 -4.64 16.61
C PHE A 246 4.09 -3.81 15.82
N SER A 247 5.36 -4.05 16.07
CA SER A 247 6.48 -3.28 15.52
C SER A 247 7.07 -3.87 14.24
N GLU A 248 7.99 -3.15 13.60
CA GLU A 248 8.80 -3.68 12.50
C GLU A 248 9.70 -4.86 12.95
N ASN A 249 10.12 -4.88 14.21
CA ASN A 249 10.89 -6.01 14.75
C ASN A 249 10.02 -7.27 14.83
N ASP A 250 8.76 -7.13 15.27
CA ASP A 250 7.81 -8.25 15.31
C ASP A 250 7.51 -8.77 13.90
N LEU A 251 7.36 -7.87 12.92
CA LEU A 251 7.19 -8.26 11.52
C LEU A 251 8.42 -9.00 10.99
N ASN A 252 9.63 -8.56 11.35
CA ASN A 252 10.86 -9.23 10.95
C ASN A 252 11.00 -10.60 11.60
N GLU A 253 10.62 -10.76 12.87
CA GLU A 253 10.58 -12.05 13.54
C GLU A 253 9.54 -12.98 12.85
N LEU A 254 8.38 -12.46 12.52
CA LEU A 254 7.36 -13.22 11.79
C LEU A 254 7.85 -13.64 10.40
N ARG A 255 8.60 -12.80 9.69
CA ARG A 255 9.26 -13.16 8.41
C ARG A 255 10.15 -14.38 8.53
N MET A 256 10.87 -14.53 9.64
CA MET A 256 11.72 -15.70 9.88
C MET A 256 10.92 -16.97 10.23
N LYS A 257 9.74 -16.84 10.80
CA LYS A 257 8.89 -17.96 11.22
C LYS A 257 7.97 -18.49 10.11
N VAL A 258 7.63 -17.66 9.10
CA VAL A 258 6.79 -18.09 7.99
C VAL A 258 7.60 -18.68 6.84
N MET A 259 7.07 -19.71 6.21
CA MET A 259 7.69 -20.34 5.03
C MET A 259 7.25 -19.62 3.75
N GLY A 260 7.59 -18.34 3.61
CA GLY A 260 7.20 -17.52 2.46
C GLY A 260 7.68 -16.10 2.57
N GLN A 261 7.44 -15.34 1.51
CA GLN A 261 7.87 -13.94 1.48
C GLN A 261 6.77 -13.04 2.03
N ILE A 262 7.12 -12.16 2.97
CA ILE A 262 6.24 -11.15 3.54
C ILE A 262 6.63 -9.77 3.00
N TYR A 263 5.66 -9.07 2.44
CA TYR A 263 5.79 -7.71 1.90
C TYR A 263 4.83 -6.76 2.60
N GLY A 264 5.25 -5.53 2.87
CA GLY A 264 4.39 -4.49 3.45
C GLY A 264 4.85 -4.01 4.81
N HIS A 265 3.92 -3.42 5.55
CA HIS A 265 4.12 -2.73 6.82
C HIS A 265 3.67 -3.57 8.02
N PRO A 266 4.07 -3.24 9.26
CA PRO A 266 3.67 -4.00 10.45
C PRO A 266 2.18 -4.25 10.57
N TYR A 267 1.35 -3.25 10.30
CA TYR A 267 -0.11 -3.38 10.42
C TYR A 267 -0.83 -3.81 9.14
N ALA A 268 -0.11 -3.86 8.00
CA ALA A 268 -0.69 -4.20 6.70
C ALA A 268 0.34 -4.85 5.79
N PHE A 269 0.38 -6.17 5.74
CA PHE A 269 1.33 -6.91 4.92
C PHE A 269 0.66 -8.01 4.12
N THR A 270 1.38 -8.49 3.13
CA THR A 270 0.98 -9.59 2.26
C THR A 270 1.96 -10.74 2.41
N TYR A 271 1.42 -11.95 2.44
CA TYR A 271 2.17 -13.19 2.49
C TYR A 271 1.78 -14.05 1.28
N LYS A 272 2.77 -14.61 0.59
CA LYS A 272 2.58 -15.55 -0.52
C LYS A 272 3.00 -16.95 -0.10
N HIS A 273 2.17 -17.94 -0.38
CA HIS A 273 2.50 -19.36 -0.18
C HIS A 273 1.90 -20.21 -1.28
N GLU A 274 2.71 -21.14 -1.79
CA GLU A 274 2.28 -22.15 -2.76
C GLU A 274 2.13 -23.49 -2.02
N GLY A 275 0.90 -23.93 -1.77
CA GLY A 275 0.63 -25.16 -1.06
C GLY A 275 -0.86 -25.39 -0.81
N ASP A 276 -1.20 -26.42 -0.03
CA ASP A 276 -2.56 -26.69 0.37
C ASP A 276 -3.10 -25.58 1.29
N LEU A 277 -4.17 -24.93 0.85
CA LEU A 277 -4.78 -23.81 1.54
C LEU A 277 -5.23 -24.15 2.96
N THR A 278 -5.79 -25.36 3.15
CA THR A 278 -6.33 -25.79 4.45
C THR A 278 -5.22 -26.01 5.45
N GLU A 279 -4.16 -26.67 5.03
CA GLU A 279 -2.98 -26.91 5.88
C GLU A 279 -2.27 -25.59 6.22
N GLU A 280 -2.15 -24.68 5.26
CA GLU A 280 -1.54 -23.37 5.49
C GLU A 280 -2.37 -22.50 6.45
N CYS A 281 -3.69 -22.47 6.34
CA CYS A 281 -4.54 -21.78 7.30
C CYS A 281 -4.41 -22.32 8.71
N LYS A 282 -4.32 -23.66 8.87
CA LYS A 282 -4.06 -24.29 10.18
C LYS A 282 -2.70 -23.89 10.73
N ARG A 283 -1.66 -23.97 9.90
CA ARG A 283 -0.29 -23.63 10.27
C ARG A 283 -0.17 -22.17 10.70
N LEU A 284 -0.69 -21.23 9.89
CA LEU A 284 -0.72 -19.82 10.21
C LEU A 284 -1.54 -19.52 11.47
N GLY A 285 -2.71 -20.14 11.62
CA GLY A 285 -3.54 -19.98 12.81
C GLY A 285 -2.76 -20.35 14.08
N ILE A 286 -2.09 -21.48 14.11
CA ILE A 286 -1.27 -21.93 15.25
C ILE A 286 -0.11 -20.96 15.48
N LEU A 287 0.66 -20.65 14.43
CA LEU A 287 1.83 -19.78 14.51
C LEU A 287 1.48 -18.40 15.06
N LEU A 288 0.44 -17.77 14.53
CA LEU A 288 0.06 -16.42 14.94
C LEU A 288 -0.57 -16.36 16.34
N ASN A 289 -1.33 -17.39 16.74
CA ASN A 289 -1.83 -17.48 18.12
C ASN A 289 -0.67 -17.64 19.13
N ASN A 290 0.33 -18.48 18.81
CA ASN A 290 1.51 -18.62 19.65
C ASN A 290 2.33 -17.32 19.69
N PHE A 291 2.51 -16.67 18.54
CA PHE A 291 3.19 -15.39 18.45
C PHE A 291 2.56 -14.33 19.37
N VAL A 292 1.24 -14.23 19.36
CA VAL A 292 0.48 -13.33 20.26
C VAL A 292 0.73 -13.67 21.73
N GLN A 293 0.76 -14.95 22.09
CA GLN A 293 1.01 -15.37 23.47
C GLN A 293 2.45 -15.09 23.92
N GLU A 294 3.44 -15.35 23.07
CA GLU A 294 4.87 -15.14 23.35
C GLU A 294 5.20 -13.66 23.60
N HIS A 295 4.55 -12.75 22.88
CA HIS A 295 4.80 -11.30 22.98
C HIS A 295 3.89 -10.59 23.99
N SER A 296 3.06 -11.33 24.74
CA SER A 296 2.14 -10.79 25.75
C SER A 296 1.31 -9.60 25.23
N PHE A 297 0.89 -9.68 23.97
CA PHE A 297 -0.02 -8.70 23.40
C PHE A 297 -1.39 -8.81 24.11
N LEU A 298 -1.48 -8.17 25.28
CA LEU A 298 -2.74 -8.09 26.02
C LEU A 298 -3.60 -6.98 25.37
N PRO A 299 -4.86 -7.28 25.00
CA PRO A 299 -5.78 -6.23 24.57
C PRO A 299 -6.06 -5.31 25.75
N PHE A 300 -5.78 -4.01 25.58
CA PHE A 300 -6.18 -2.97 26.51
C PHE A 300 -7.70 -2.77 26.56
#